data_856d345bbb21ec9b6853b96bfc56ecdb
#
_entry.id   856d345bbb21ec9b6853b96bfc56ecdb
#
_cell.length_a   1.000
_cell.length_b   1.000
_cell.length_c   1.000
_cell.angle_alpha   90.00
_cell.angle_beta   90.00
_cell.angle_gamma   90.00
#
_symmetry.space_group_name_H-M   'P 1'
#
loop_
_entity.id
_entity.type
_entity.pdbx_description
1 polymer ?
#
loop_
_entity_poly.entity_id
_entity_poly.type
_entity_poly.pdbx_seq_one_letter_code
_entity_poly.pdbx_strand_id
1 'polypeptide(L)'
;MPDLYTSLLKHDLGHLHIVADLWGLELDPNETEAASKELCASLLDLDLLAEITESLSTEARNALEMLVAKNGRIPWAEFTRRFGEVREMGAGKRDREKPYLNPTSTAEILFYRALLGRAFFNTTNGAQEFAYIPDDLLSLMNRKGSEEREEENKVDLAPSLASPATVRATSTPVRDGRASVADLAVDSDPLGRPASPVEKAHPLPANDYLLDDATTLLAAMRLGIQVPETQVPAQEIEQLLKAAKIILKAGPKPEKVKTFLEAPRDEALQMLADTWLESDTFNELHQLPGLAFEGEWKNQPAVTREFLLNLLDAIPVGKWWSLSAFIRDVKAKYPDFQRPAGDYDSWFIKRAADGEYLRGFAFWDQVDGALVRYFITSVLFWLGQVELASPEEGAEPTAFKIINEKVKVKGEDGKLVARSNGQIAVPRLAPRAVRYQIARFCEWDASGEDEYRYVITPSSLKKAGEQGLKVEHLLMLLAKYASGGIPPVLVKALKRWEVNGTEARVQSQVVLRVSKPEILEEMRRSKATRFLGEILGPTTVVIKDGAQSKVLAALAELGLLAEEETSEV
;
A
#
# COMPACT_ATOMS: atom_id res chain seq x y z
N MET A 1 -7.05 17.53 -19.02
CA MET A 1 -8.02 18.26 -18.16
C MET A 1 -8.85 17.23 -17.42
N PRO A 2 -9.62 17.56 -16.34
CA PRO A 2 -10.56 16.58 -15.76
C PRO A 2 -11.56 16.12 -16.81
N ASP A 3 -11.89 14.83 -16.78
CA ASP A 3 -12.98 14.27 -17.57
C ASP A 3 -14.36 14.69 -17.02
N LEU A 4 -15.41 14.35 -17.74
CA LEU A 4 -16.77 14.69 -17.34
C LEU A 4 -17.17 13.98 -16.03
N TYR A 5 -16.85 12.71 -15.89
CA TYR A 5 -17.15 11.95 -14.67
C TYR A 5 -16.49 12.56 -13.43
N THR A 6 -15.20 12.88 -13.50
CA THR A 6 -14.46 13.56 -12.42
C THR A 6 -15.04 14.95 -12.11
N SER A 7 -15.50 15.66 -13.14
CA SER A 7 -16.13 16.98 -12.98
C SER A 7 -17.49 16.87 -12.29
N LEU A 8 -18.31 15.86 -12.62
CA LEU A 8 -19.62 15.61 -12.01
C LEU A 8 -19.50 15.16 -10.54
N LEU A 9 -18.51 14.35 -10.19
CA LEU A 9 -18.27 13.89 -8.81
C LEU A 9 -18.01 15.02 -7.80
N LYS A 10 -17.63 16.21 -8.27
CA LYS A 10 -17.43 17.39 -7.40
C LYS A 10 -18.73 18.01 -6.93
N HIS A 11 -19.86 17.60 -7.50
CA HIS A 11 -21.16 18.16 -7.24
C HIS A 11 -22.04 17.24 -6.39
N ASP A 12 -22.94 17.83 -5.65
CA ASP A 12 -23.95 17.08 -4.89
C ASP A 12 -25.04 16.49 -5.81
N LEU A 13 -25.78 15.51 -5.30
CA LEU A 13 -26.84 14.81 -6.03
C LEU A 13 -27.89 15.78 -6.61
N GLY A 14 -28.24 16.85 -5.88
CA GLY A 14 -29.16 17.86 -6.37
C GLY A 14 -28.64 18.61 -7.61
N HIS A 15 -27.34 18.85 -7.70
CA HIS A 15 -26.72 19.44 -8.89
C HIS A 15 -26.77 18.47 -10.08
N LEU A 16 -26.53 17.18 -9.85
CA LEU A 16 -26.60 16.16 -10.90
C LEU A 16 -28.00 16.03 -11.50
N HIS A 17 -29.03 16.06 -10.66
CA HIS A 17 -30.44 16.13 -11.14
C HIS A 17 -30.72 17.39 -11.95
N ILE A 18 -30.18 18.54 -11.57
CA ILE A 18 -30.31 19.77 -12.36
C ILE A 18 -29.64 19.61 -13.74
N VAL A 19 -28.45 19.02 -13.81
CA VAL A 19 -27.81 18.75 -15.09
C VAL A 19 -28.66 17.81 -15.93
N ALA A 20 -29.16 16.70 -15.36
CA ALA A 20 -30.04 15.75 -16.04
C ALA A 20 -31.32 16.43 -16.58
N ASP A 21 -31.99 17.20 -15.76
CA ASP A 21 -33.21 17.96 -16.15
C ASP A 21 -32.95 18.92 -17.34
N LEU A 22 -31.78 19.61 -17.31
CA LEU A 22 -31.42 20.55 -18.39
C LEU A 22 -30.98 19.85 -19.69
N TRP A 23 -30.69 18.56 -19.64
CA TRP A 23 -30.41 17.71 -20.80
C TRP A 23 -31.61 16.84 -21.20
N GLY A 24 -32.74 16.94 -20.48
CA GLY A 24 -33.94 16.15 -20.72
C GLY A 24 -33.78 14.66 -20.37
N LEU A 25 -32.91 14.33 -19.42
CA LEU A 25 -32.63 12.98 -18.98
C LEU A 25 -33.32 12.66 -17.65
N GLU A 26 -33.79 11.43 -17.49
CA GLU A 26 -34.22 10.90 -16.20
C GLU A 26 -33.01 10.30 -15.47
N LEU A 27 -32.86 10.57 -14.17
CA LEU A 27 -31.76 10.11 -13.35
C LEU A 27 -32.29 9.36 -12.13
N ASP A 28 -32.18 8.04 -12.12
CA ASP A 28 -32.75 7.18 -11.08
C ASP A 28 -31.89 6.99 -9.82
N PRO A 29 -30.54 6.99 -9.87
CA PRO A 29 -29.73 6.69 -8.70
C PRO A 29 -29.83 7.74 -7.60
N ASN A 30 -29.94 7.26 -6.34
CA ASN A 30 -29.97 8.10 -5.14
C ASN A 30 -28.57 8.31 -4.51
N GLU A 31 -27.51 7.79 -5.13
CA GLU A 31 -26.11 7.94 -4.69
C GLU A 31 -25.35 8.77 -5.72
N THR A 32 -24.56 9.74 -5.25
CA THR A 32 -23.80 10.67 -6.11
C THR A 32 -22.89 9.96 -7.11
N GLU A 33 -22.21 8.88 -6.70
CA GLU A 33 -21.29 8.14 -7.54
C GLU A 33 -22.01 7.41 -8.68
N ALA A 34 -23.10 6.72 -8.35
CA ALA A 34 -23.93 6.02 -9.33
C ALA A 34 -24.59 7.00 -10.31
N ALA A 35 -25.15 8.11 -9.79
CA ALA A 35 -25.74 9.18 -10.56
C ALA A 35 -24.73 9.85 -11.51
N SER A 36 -23.51 10.13 -11.04
CA SER A 36 -22.44 10.71 -11.88
C SER A 36 -22.03 9.77 -13.01
N LYS A 37 -21.99 8.46 -12.74
CA LYS A 37 -21.62 7.45 -13.75
C LYS A 37 -22.67 7.32 -14.84
N GLU A 38 -23.94 7.26 -14.46
CA GLU A 38 -25.06 7.16 -15.38
C GLU A 38 -25.20 8.42 -16.23
N LEU A 39 -25.11 9.59 -15.57
CA LEU A 39 -25.18 10.88 -16.24
C LEU A 39 -24.00 11.07 -17.22
N CYS A 40 -22.79 10.72 -16.81
CA CYS A 40 -21.62 10.79 -17.69
C CYS A 40 -21.79 9.93 -18.94
N ALA A 41 -22.30 8.70 -18.82
CA ALA A 41 -22.54 7.83 -19.97
C ALA A 41 -23.56 8.44 -20.97
N SER A 42 -24.58 9.12 -20.45
CA SER A 42 -25.61 9.76 -21.28
C SER A 42 -25.14 11.07 -21.93
N LEU A 43 -24.35 11.89 -21.20
CA LEU A 43 -23.83 13.17 -21.70
C LEU A 43 -22.73 13.02 -22.75
N LEU A 44 -22.10 11.85 -22.86
CA LEU A 44 -21.07 11.53 -23.88
C LEU A 44 -21.67 10.98 -25.19
N ASP A 45 -22.98 11.12 -25.38
CA ASP A 45 -23.64 10.85 -26.65
C ASP A 45 -23.44 12.03 -27.62
N LEU A 46 -22.96 11.74 -28.85
CA LEU A 46 -22.60 12.77 -29.82
C LEU A 46 -23.83 13.53 -30.33
N ASP A 47 -24.94 12.82 -30.56
CA ASP A 47 -26.17 13.40 -31.09
C ASP A 47 -26.85 14.29 -30.06
N LEU A 48 -26.89 13.84 -28.80
CA LEU A 48 -27.44 14.60 -27.69
C LEU A 48 -26.59 15.85 -27.37
N LEU A 49 -25.26 15.72 -27.41
CA LEU A 49 -24.34 16.85 -27.24
C LEU A 49 -24.52 17.89 -28.35
N ALA A 50 -24.76 17.45 -29.59
CA ALA A 50 -25.06 18.34 -30.72
C ALA A 50 -26.37 19.11 -30.50
N GLU A 51 -27.45 18.41 -30.13
CA GLU A 51 -28.75 19.00 -29.85
C GLU A 51 -28.69 20.06 -28.73
N ILE A 52 -28.02 19.72 -27.62
CA ILE A 52 -27.84 20.66 -26.50
C ILE A 52 -27.00 21.87 -26.93
N THR A 53 -25.91 21.67 -27.67
CA THR A 53 -25.06 22.76 -28.15
C THR A 53 -25.84 23.70 -29.09
N GLU A 54 -26.68 23.16 -29.96
CA GLU A 54 -27.56 23.95 -30.85
C GLU A 54 -28.64 24.71 -30.12
N SER A 55 -29.13 24.18 -28.99
CA SER A 55 -30.15 24.83 -28.15
C SER A 55 -29.59 26.00 -27.31
N LEU A 56 -28.28 26.13 -27.18
CA LEU A 56 -27.65 27.22 -26.43
C LEU A 56 -27.83 28.59 -27.11
N SER A 57 -27.87 29.63 -26.28
CA SER A 57 -27.82 31.01 -26.79
C SER A 57 -26.54 31.27 -27.59
N THR A 58 -26.57 32.21 -28.52
CA THR A 58 -25.43 32.58 -29.35
C THR A 58 -24.19 32.93 -28.50
N GLU A 59 -24.40 33.61 -27.35
CA GLU A 59 -23.28 33.95 -26.46
C GLU A 59 -22.69 32.70 -25.78
N ALA A 60 -23.51 31.72 -25.40
CA ALA A 60 -23.04 30.48 -24.80
C ALA A 60 -22.30 29.60 -25.82
N ARG A 61 -22.75 29.56 -27.07
CA ARG A 61 -22.03 28.90 -28.17
C ARG A 61 -20.66 29.56 -28.41
N ASN A 62 -20.63 30.89 -28.52
CA ASN A 62 -19.36 31.63 -28.68
C ASN A 62 -18.39 31.40 -27.51
N ALA A 63 -18.89 31.22 -26.28
CA ALA A 63 -18.06 30.88 -25.13
C ALA A 63 -17.45 29.48 -25.24
N LEU A 64 -18.24 28.48 -25.69
CA LEU A 64 -17.74 27.12 -25.96
C LEU A 64 -16.73 27.11 -27.12
N GLU A 65 -17.03 27.77 -28.23
CA GLU A 65 -16.11 27.87 -29.36
C GLU A 65 -14.78 28.51 -28.96
N MET A 66 -14.81 29.54 -28.13
CA MET A 66 -13.60 30.17 -27.60
C MET A 66 -12.80 29.21 -26.71
N LEU A 67 -13.47 28.41 -25.88
CA LEU A 67 -12.80 27.38 -25.07
C LEU A 67 -12.18 26.31 -25.97
N VAL A 68 -12.92 25.80 -26.96
CA VAL A 68 -12.41 24.81 -27.92
C VAL A 68 -11.20 25.34 -28.68
N ALA A 69 -11.26 26.57 -29.20
CA ALA A 69 -10.14 27.24 -29.91
C ALA A 69 -8.90 27.43 -29.04
N LYS A 70 -9.04 27.45 -27.71
CA LYS A 70 -7.97 27.58 -26.72
C LYS A 70 -7.58 26.23 -26.08
N ASN A 71 -7.77 25.13 -26.81
CA ASN A 71 -7.52 23.77 -26.32
C ASN A 71 -8.28 23.44 -25.02
N GLY A 72 -9.54 23.86 -24.95
CA GLY A 72 -10.49 23.52 -23.91
C GLY A 72 -10.34 24.27 -22.59
N ARG A 73 -9.42 25.25 -22.45
CA ARG A 73 -9.24 25.97 -21.20
C ARG A 73 -8.81 27.44 -21.39
N ILE A 74 -9.31 28.30 -20.51
CA ILE A 74 -9.00 29.74 -20.47
C ILE A 74 -8.85 30.14 -19.00
N PRO A 75 -7.91 31.07 -18.64
CA PRO A 75 -7.83 31.61 -17.28
C PRO A 75 -9.18 32.09 -16.77
N TRP A 76 -9.58 31.68 -15.54
CA TRP A 76 -10.90 31.97 -14.98
C TRP A 76 -11.23 33.45 -15.01
N ALA A 77 -10.28 34.30 -14.61
CA ALA A 77 -10.47 35.74 -14.61
C ALA A 77 -10.65 36.34 -16.02
N GLU A 78 -10.07 35.74 -17.06
CA GLU A 78 -10.27 36.15 -18.46
C GLU A 78 -11.65 35.71 -18.96
N PHE A 79 -12.06 34.49 -18.63
CA PHE A 79 -13.34 33.93 -19.02
C PHE A 79 -14.51 34.68 -18.36
N THR A 80 -14.46 34.88 -17.05
CA THR A 80 -15.54 35.53 -16.29
C THR A 80 -15.68 37.01 -16.62
N ARG A 81 -14.59 37.70 -16.96
CA ARG A 81 -14.65 39.10 -17.43
C ARG A 81 -15.46 39.24 -18.71
N ARG A 82 -15.48 38.21 -19.55
CA ARG A 82 -16.16 38.24 -20.83
C ARG A 82 -17.58 37.65 -20.79
N PHE A 83 -17.77 36.57 -20.02
CA PHE A 83 -19.00 35.78 -20.01
C PHE A 83 -19.75 35.78 -18.68
N GLY A 84 -19.26 36.57 -17.69
CA GLY A 84 -19.84 36.73 -16.37
C GLY A 84 -19.42 35.61 -15.41
N GLU A 85 -19.74 35.80 -14.14
CA GLU A 85 -19.36 34.89 -13.05
C GLU A 85 -20.46 33.85 -12.78
N VAL A 86 -20.06 32.69 -12.22
CA VAL A 86 -20.95 31.70 -11.64
C VAL A 86 -21.17 32.07 -10.18
N ARG A 87 -22.44 32.24 -9.77
CA ARG A 87 -22.79 32.56 -8.38
C ARG A 87 -22.43 31.40 -7.46
N GLU A 88 -21.57 31.67 -6.49
CA GLU A 88 -21.23 30.69 -5.45
C GLU A 88 -22.36 30.60 -4.43
N MET A 89 -22.99 29.42 -4.35
CA MET A 89 -24.04 29.17 -3.37
C MET A 89 -24.10 27.70 -2.99
N GLY A 90 -24.36 27.43 -1.69
CA GLY A 90 -24.56 26.07 -1.22
C GLY A 90 -25.88 25.48 -1.70
N ALA A 91 -26.02 24.16 -1.62
CA ALA A 91 -27.15 23.38 -2.13
C ALA A 91 -28.53 23.95 -1.73
N GLY A 92 -28.76 24.24 -0.46
CA GLY A 92 -30.04 24.75 0.01
C GLY A 92 -30.38 26.17 -0.48
N LYS A 93 -29.41 27.01 -0.84
CA LYS A 93 -29.61 28.31 -1.47
C LYS A 93 -29.90 28.16 -2.96
N ARG A 94 -29.14 27.31 -3.64
CA ARG A 94 -29.32 26.95 -5.05
C ARG A 94 -30.74 26.42 -5.31
N ASP A 95 -31.21 25.46 -4.49
CA ASP A 95 -32.50 24.82 -4.67
C ASP A 95 -33.66 25.79 -4.44
N ARG A 96 -33.48 26.84 -3.61
CA ARG A 96 -34.45 27.89 -3.34
C ARG A 96 -34.46 28.98 -4.40
N GLU A 97 -33.28 29.45 -4.84
CA GLU A 97 -33.13 30.55 -5.80
C GLU A 97 -33.18 30.08 -7.26
N LYS A 98 -32.98 28.79 -7.51
CA LYS A 98 -32.99 28.12 -8.83
C LYS A 98 -32.23 28.90 -9.91
N PRO A 99 -30.89 29.15 -9.71
CA PRO A 99 -30.09 29.93 -10.65
C PRO A 99 -30.02 29.32 -12.04
N TYR A 100 -30.18 28.01 -12.15
CA TYR A 100 -30.19 27.26 -13.40
C TYR A 100 -31.43 27.57 -14.28
N LEU A 101 -32.55 28.01 -13.70
CA LEU A 101 -33.72 28.48 -14.43
C LEU A 101 -33.63 29.97 -14.76
N ASN A 102 -32.93 30.75 -13.94
CA ASN A 102 -32.72 32.18 -14.13
C ASN A 102 -31.24 32.53 -14.08
N PRO A 103 -30.45 32.08 -15.05
CA PRO A 103 -29.02 32.36 -15.09
C PRO A 103 -28.76 33.86 -15.28
N THR A 104 -27.78 34.39 -14.53
CA THR A 104 -27.38 35.79 -14.62
C THR A 104 -26.19 36.00 -15.55
N SER A 105 -25.56 34.91 -16.01
CA SER A 105 -24.39 34.96 -16.86
C SER A 105 -24.34 33.77 -17.81
N THR A 106 -23.56 33.92 -18.90
CA THR A 106 -23.26 32.85 -19.84
C THR A 106 -22.45 31.74 -19.16
N ALA A 107 -21.57 32.08 -18.23
CA ALA A 107 -20.83 31.09 -17.44
C ALA A 107 -21.75 30.20 -16.63
N GLU A 108 -22.83 30.73 -16.01
CA GLU A 108 -23.82 29.94 -15.28
C GLU A 108 -24.61 28.99 -16.20
N ILE A 109 -24.94 29.43 -17.42
CA ILE A 109 -25.65 28.58 -18.39
C ILE A 109 -24.85 27.35 -18.73
N LEU A 110 -23.55 27.50 -18.96
CA LEU A 110 -22.65 26.39 -19.28
C LEU A 110 -22.34 25.53 -18.06
N PHE A 111 -22.17 26.14 -16.90
CA PHE A 111 -21.85 25.45 -15.65
C PHE A 111 -22.94 24.48 -15.23
N TYR A 112 -24.22 24.92 -15.22
CA TYR A 112 -25.35 24.05 -14.85
C TYR A 112 -25.67 22.98 -15.90
N ARG A 113 -25.06 23.04 -17.09
CA ARG A 113 -25.13 21.99 -18.11
C ARG A 113 -23.90 21.08 -18.14
N ALA A 114 -23.03 21.18 -17.15
CA ALA A 114 -21.76 20.43 -17.09
C ALA A 114 -20.82 20.63 -18.32
N LEU A 115 -21.06 21.68 -19.11
CA LEU A 115 -20.23 22.06 -20.27
C LEU A 115 -19.06 22.95 -19.86
N LEU A 116 -19.02 23.44 -18.62
CA LEU A 116 -18.02 24.31 -18.05
C LEU A 116 -17.64 23.84 -16.67
N GLY A 117 -16.37 23.52 -16.45
CA GLY A 117 -15.77 23.27 -15.15
C GLY A 117 -14.82 24.40 -14.73
N ARG A 118 -14.45 24.41 -13.44
CA ARG A 118 -13.49 25.32 -12.83
C ARG A 118 -12.43 24.52 -12.10
N ALA A 119 -11.15 24.76 -12.41
CA ALA A 119 -10.03 24.09 -11.75
C ALA A 119 -8.74 24.92 -11.80
N PHE A 120 -7.82 24.63 -10.90
CA PHE A 120 -6.49 25.21 -10.91
C PHE A 120 -5.56 24.40 -11.82
N PHE A 121 -4.82 25.08 -12.67
CA PHE A 121 -3.79 24.49 -13.52
C PHE A 121 -2.46 25.21 -13.28
N ASN A 122 -1.36 24.48 -13.32
CA ASN A 122 -0.06 25.06 -13.21
C ASN A 122 0.34 25.77 -14.51
N THR A 123 0.81 27.01 -14.34
CA THR A 123 1.38 27.80 -15.41
C THR A 123 2.84 28.15 -15.07
N THR A 124 3.58 28.67 -16.01
CA THR A 124 4.94 29.18 -15.80
C THR A 124 5.04 30.23 -14.68
N ASN A 125 3.90 30.84 -14.29
CA ASN A 125 3.79 31.86 -13.26
C ASN A 125 3.15 31.34 -11.95
N GLY A 126 3.02 30.02 -11.77
CA GLY A 126 2.39 29.37 -10.63
C GLY A 126 1.00 28.81 -10.93
N ALA A 127 0.34 28.27 -9.89
CA ALA A 127 -1.01 27.72 -10.01
C ALA A 127 -2.01 28.84 -10.31
N GLN A 128 -2.75 28.70 -11.40
CA GLN A 128 -3.75 29.66 -11.84
C GLN A 128 -5.06 28.95 -12.11
N GLU A 129 -6.16 29.60 -11.79
CA GLU A 129 -7.50 29.08 -11.99
C GLU A 129 -7.98 29.25 -13.44
N PHE A 130 -8.60 28.20 -13.98
CA PHE A 130 -9.10 28.16 -15.35
C PHE A 130 -10.57 27.72 -15.41
N ALA A 131 -11.26 28.29 -16.37
CA ALA A 131 -12.47 27.73 -16.94
C ALA A 131 -12.06 26.63 -17.93
N TYR A 132 -12.69 25.45 -17.91
CA TYR A 132 -12.38 24.36 -18.82
C TYR A 132 -13.61 23.60 -19.28
N ILE A 133 -13.53 22.97 -20.45
CA ILE A 133 -14.46 21.94 -20.91
C ILE A 133 -13.90 20.60 -20.48
N PRO A 134 -14.71 19.67 -19.90
CA PRO A 134 -14.27 18.29 -19.66
C PRO A 134 -13.62 17.66 -20.88
N ASP A 135 -12.54 16.91 -20.68
CA ASP A 135 -11.63 16.48 -21.75
C ASP A 135 -12.28 15.53 -22.77
N ASP A 136 -13.14 14.65 -22.28
CA ASP A 136 -13.96 13.74 -23.07
C ASP A 136 -15.01 14.49 -23.91
N LEU A 137 -15.68 15.48 -23.34
CA LEU A 137 -16.59 16.36 -24.11
C LEU A 137 -15.86 17.20 -25.15
N LEU A 138 -14.67 17.73 -24.82
CA LEU A 138 -13.83 18.47 -25.77
C LEU A 138 -13.43 17.58 -26.95
N SER A 139 -13.09 16.33 -26.67
CA SER A 139 -12.71 15.34 -27.70
C SER A 139 -13.87 15.04 -28.64
N LEU A 140 -15.10 14.96 -28.13
CA LEU A 140 -16.32 14.77 -28.95
C LEU A 140 -16.62 16.02 -29.80
N MET A 141 -16.50 17.22 -29.22
CA MET A 141 -16.70 18.49 -29.95
C MET A 141 -15.69 18.66 -31.10
N ASN A 142 -14.44 18.24 -30.92
CA ASN A 142 -13.41 18.29 -31.96
C ASN A 142 -13.67 17.28 -33.09
N ARG A 143 -14.24 16.11 -32.82
CA ARG A 143 -14.65 15.13 -33.82
C ARG A 143 -15.74 15.66 -34.76
N LYS A 144 -16.78 16.28 -34.18
CA LYS A 144 -17.86 16.91 -34.98
C LYS A 144 -17.29 17.97 -35.95
N GLY A 145 -16.38 18.82 -35.49
CA GLY A 145 -15.73 19.83 -36.34
C GLY A 145 -14.81 19.26 -37.43
N SER A 146 -14.34 18.02 -37.30
CA SER A 146 -13.58 17.34 -38.37
C SER A 146 -14.50 16.68 -39.39
N GLU A 147 -15.62 16.10 -38.99
CA GLU A 147 -16.61 15.48 -39.87
C GLU A 147 -17.33 16.53 -40.76
N GLU A 148 -17.69 17.66 -40.21
CA GLU A 148 -18.26 18.78 -40.96
C GLU A 148 -17.28 19.34 -42.03
N ARG A 149 -15.97 19.38 -41.73
CA ARG A 149 -14.92 19.77 -42.67
C ARG A 149 -14.59 18.72 -43.72
N GLU A 150 -14.82 17.43 -43.46
CA GLU A 150 -14.67 16.35 -44.40
C GLU A 150 -15.86 16.23 -45.36
N GLU A 151 -17.07 16.64 -44.98
CA GLU A 151 -18.23 16.73 -45.87
C GLU A 151 -18.14 17.93 -46.83
N GLU A 152 -17.60 19.07 -46.41
CA GLU A 152 -17.35 20.22 -47.27
C GLU A 152 -16.23 19.98 -48.30
N ASN A 153 -15.26 19.08 -48.01
CA ASN A 153 -14.14 18.73 -48.92
C ASN A 153 -14.39 17.51 -49.80
N LYS A 154 -15.58 16.90 -49.78
CA LYS A 154 -15.92 15.72 -50.61
C LYS A 154 -16.44 16.04 -52.03
N VAL A 155 -16.32 17.28 -52.48
CA VAL A 155 -16.53 17.66 -53.90
C VAL A 155 -15.16 17.94 -54.50
N ASP A 156 -14.58 16.94 -55.08
CA ASP A 156 -13.51 16.82 -56.07
C ASP A 156 -12.35 15.88 -55.69
N LEU A 157 -12.21 14.92 -56.64
CA LEU A 157 -11.06 14.07 -56.97
C LEU A 157 -11.06 12.61 -56.50
N ALA A 158 -11.36 11.77 -57.48
CA ALA A 158 -11.16 10.33 -57.48
C ALA A 158 -9.71 9.93 -57.92
N PRO A 159 -9.31 8.64 -57.98
CA PRO A 159 -8.32 8.04 -57.05
C PRO A 159 -6.98 7.70 -57.74
N SER A 160 -5.94 7.50 -56.96
CA SER A 160 -4.72 6.83 -57.40
C SER A 160 -4.32 5.70 -56.45
N LEU A 161 -4.12 4.54 -57.04
CA LEU A 161 -3.76 3.24 -56.50
C LEU A 161 -2.31 3.17 -56.00
N ALA A 162 -2.08 2.58 -54.84
CA ALA A 162 -0.93 1.70 -54.55
C ALA A 162 -1.15 0.85 -53.30
N SER A 163 -1.04 -0.45 -53.45
CA SER A 163 -1.12 -1.52 -52.43
C SER A 163 0.26 -1.86 -51.83
N PRO A 164 0.42 -2.93 -51.01
CA PRO A 164 0.23 -2.93 -49.56
C PRO A 164 1.53 -3.34 -48.82
N ALA A 165 1.68 -3.01 -47.56
CA ALA A 165 2.66 -3.61 -46.66
C ALA A 165 1.96 -4.20 -45.42
N THR A 166 2.29 -5.43 -45.19
CA THR A 166 1.81 -6.39 -44.23
C THR A 166 1.98 -5.89 -42.77
N VAL A 167 0.90 -5.80 -42.03
CA VAL A 167 0.93 -5.62 -40.59
C VAL A 167 0.41 -6.88 -39.91
N ARG A 168 1.25 -7.48 -39.10
CA ARG A 168 0.90 -8.59 -38.21
C ARG A 168 -0.09 -8.07 -37.13
N ALA A 169 -1.24 -8.71 -37.08
CA ALA A 169 -2.20 -8.54 -35.99
C ALA A 169 -1.68 -9.21 -34.72
N THR A 170 -1.55 -8.43 -33.66
CA THR A 170 -1.57 -8.94 -32.27
C THR A 170 -2.89 -8.49 -31.67
N SER A 171 -3.72 -9.47 -31.36
CA SER A 171 -5.02 -9.28 -30.73
C SER A 171 -4.84 -8.92 -29.26
N THR A 172 -5.20 -7.69 -28.89
CA THR A 172 -5.41 -7.28 -27.49
C THR A 172 -6.92 -7.26 -27.22
N PRO A 173 -7.39 -7.74 -26.06
CA PRO A 173 -8.81 -7.68 -25.76
C PRO A 173 -9.24 -6.24 -25.45
N VAL A 174 -10.37 -5.88 -26.03
CA VAL A 174 -11.07 -4.61 -25.79
C VAL A 174 -11.42 -4.52 -24.29
N ARG A 175 -10.83 -3.57 -23.59
CA ARG A 175 -11.26 -3.10 -22.29
C ARG A 175 -12.16 -1.89 -22.47
N ASP A 176 -13.25 -1.88 -21.73
CA ASP A 176 -14.26 -0.83 -21.70
C ASP A 176 -13.67 0.58 -21.54
N GLY A 177 -14.27 1.53 -22.27
CA GLY A 177 -13.82 2.90 -22.39
C GLY A 177 -13.78 3.66 -21.08
N ARG A 178 -12.59 3.71 -20.48
CA ARG A 178 -12.21 4.73 -19.53
C ARG A 178 -11.01 5.45 -20.13
N ALA A 179 -11.13 6.75 -20.37
CA ALA A 179 -9.98 7.59 -20.64
C ALA A 179 -9.04 7.49 -19.43
N SER A 180 -7.96 6.73 -19.62
CA SER A 180 -6.92 6.54 -18.62
C SER A 180 -6.05 7.78 -18.55
N VAL A 181 -5.54 8.14 -17.40
CA VAL A 181 -4.42 9.10 -17.21
C VAL A 181 -3.22 8.68 -18.09
N ALA A 182 -3.19 7.42 -18.55
CA ALA A 182 -2.23 6.88 -19.53
C ALA A 182 -2.27 7.55 -20.93
N ASP A 183 -3.34 8.27 -21.27
CA ASP A 183 -3.44 9.04 -22.54
C ASP A 183 -2.80 10.45 -22.46
N LEU A 184 -2.27 10.83 -21.29
CA LEU A 184 -1.33 11.95 -21.24
C LEU A 184 -0.07 11.51 -22.00
N ALA A 185 0.10 12.05 -23.22
CA ALA A 185 1.33 11.86 -24.00
C ALA A 185 2.52 12.24 -23.09
N VAL A 186 3.13 11.22 -22.47
CA VAL A 186 4.35 11.41 -21.70
C VAL A 186 5.40 11.87 -22.70
N ASP A 187 5.97 13.06 -22.49
CA ASP A 187 7.11 13.53 -23.25
C ASP A 187 8.15 12.40 -23.30
N SER A 188 8.65 12.10 -24.49
CA SER A 188 9.64 11.03 -24.69
C SER A 188 10.97 11.29 -23.96
N ASP A 189 11.17 12.48 -23.44
CA ASP A 189 12.36 12.86 -22.70
C ASP A 189 12.24 12.45 -21.22
N PRO A 190 13.25 11.74 -20.66
CA PRO A 190 13.22 11.30 -19.28
C PRO A 190 13.20 12.49 -18.32
N LEU A 191 12.34 12.41 -17.29
CA LEU A 191 12.30 13.41 -16.21
C LEU A 191 13.52 13.27 -15.30
N GLY A 192 14.00 14.39 -14.78
CA GLY A 192 15.15 14.43 -13.88
C GLY A 192 16.49 14.44 -14.63
N ARG A 193 17.50 13.88 -14.01
CA ARG A 193 18.88 13.83 -14.54
C ARG A 193 19.63 12.60 -14.01
N PRO A 194 20.74 12.20 -14.63
CA PRO A 194 21.64 11.23 -14.07
C PRO A 194 22.13 11.64 -12.66
N ALA A 195 22.28 10.66 -11.78
CA ALA A 195 22.77 10.88 -10.43
C ALA A 195 24.24 11.32 -10.41
N SER A 196 24.56 12.27 -9.55
CA SER A 196 25.95 12.68 -9.28
C SER A 196 26.73 11.58 -8.55
N PRO A 197 28.06 11.63 -8.54
CA PRO A 197 28.87 10.67 -7.78
C PRO A 197 28.51 10.62 -6.28
N VAL A 198 28.16 11.75 -5.67
CA VAL A 198 27.76 11.84 -4.26
C VAL A 198 26.41 11.15 -4.01
N GLU A 199 25.42 11.40 -4.87
CA GLU A 199 24.10 10.82 -4.71
C GLU A 199 24.08 9.27 -4.78
N LYS A 200 25.09 8.66 -5.41
CA LYS A 200 25.23 7.21 -5.60
C LYS A 200 26.47 6.60 -4.94
N ALA A 201 27.01 7.23 -3.89
CA ALA A 201 28.25 6.80 -3.26
C ALA A 201 28.14 5.41 -2.62
N HIS A 202 27.00 5.11 -2.00
CA HIS A 202 26.72 3.84 -1.33
C HIS A 202 25.53 3.14 -1.99
N PRO A 203 25.79 2.21 -2.95
CA PRO A 203 24.72 1.48 -3.63
C PRO A 203 24.12 0.39 -2.73
N LEU A 204 22.81 0.29 -2.77
CA LEU A 204 21.99 -0.76 -2.16
C LEU A 204 21.44 -1.63 -3.29
N PRO A 205 21.95 -2.85 -3.48
CA PRO A 205 21.50 -3.72 -4.55
C PRO A 205 20.05 -4.15 -4.33
N ALA A 206 19.34 -4.39 -5.42
CA ALA A 206 18.03 -5.00 -5.36
C ALA A 206 18.10 -6.38 -4.70
N ASN A 207 17.09 -6.70 -3.90
CA ASN A 207 17.04 -7.93 -3.12
C ASN A 207 15.65 -8.57 -3.17
N ASP A 208 15.49 -9.68 -2.48
CA ASP A 208 14.26 -10.46 -2.41
C ASP A 208 13.81 -10.74 -0.96
N TYR A 209 14.22 -9.88 -0.01
CA TYR A 209 13.88 -10.04 1.41
C TYR A 209 12.36 -10.04 1.67
N LEU A 210 11.57 -9.37 0.79
CA LEU A 210 10.12 -9.41 0.84
C LEU A 210 9.57 -10.84 0.93
N LEU A 211 10.19 -11.82 0.25
CA LEU A 211 9.77 -13.22 0.28
C LEU A 211 10.05 -13.88 1.64
N ASP A 212 11.14 -13.50 2.26
CA ASP A 212 11.51 -14.03 3.58
C ASP A 212 10.62 -13.43 4.67
N ASP A 213 10.36 -12.14 4.58
CA ASP A 213 9.47 -11.43 5.50
C ASP A 213 8.01 -11.91 5.34
N ALA A 214 7.56 -12.15 4.10
CA ALA A 214 6.25 -12.76 3.84
C ALA A 214 6.14 -14.16 4.43
N THR A 215 7.21 -14.96 4.37
CA THR A 215 7.26 -16.29 5.00
C THR A 215 7.16 -16.18 6.53
N THR A 216 7.84 -15.21 7.12
CA THR A 216 7.81 -14.91 8.56
C THR A 216 6.40 -14.49 8.99
N LEU A 217 5.78 -13.54 8.27
CA LEU A 217 4.42 -13.09 8.54
C LEU A 217 3.41 -14.23 8.48
N LEU A 218 3.46 -15.05 7.41
CA LEU A 218 2.55 -16.18 7.24
C LEU A 218 2.70 -17.23 8.36
N ALA A 219 3.93 -17.48 8.82
CA ALA A 219 4.19 -18.39 9.93
C ALA A 219 3.69 -17.81 11.26
N ALA A 220 3.93 -16.52 11.53
CA ALA A 220 3.45 -15.83 12.72
C ALA A 220 1.91 -15.84 12.80
N MET A 221 1.25 -15.50 11.69
CA MET A 221 -0.22 -15.56 11.59
C MET A 221 -0.76 -16.98 11.85
N ARG A 222 -0.06 -18.01 11.37
CA ARG A 222 -0.47 -19.42 11.60
C ARG A 222 -0.32 -19.82 13.05
N LEU A 223 0.68 -19.30 13.75
CA LEU A 223 0.94 -19.58 15.15
C LEU A 223 0.14 -18.70 16.12
N GLY A 224 -0.45 -17.59 15.62
CA GLY A 224 -1.10 -16.57 16.44
C GLY A 224 -0.12 -15.84 17.34
N ILE A 225 1.12 -15.62 16.90
CA ILE A 225 2.16 -14.88 17.64
C ILE A 225 2.39 -13.51 17.00
N GLN A 226 2.99 -12.60 17.76
CA GLN A 226 3.41 -11.31 17.25
C GLN A 226 4.49 -11.51 16.17
N VAL A 227 4.35 -10.75 15.07
CA VAL A 227 5.34 -10.75 14.00
C VAL A 227 6.62 -10.08 14.51
N PRO A 228 7.79 -10.73 14.40
CA PRO A 228 9.06 -10.07 14.71
C PRO A 228 9.33 -8.92 13.73
N GLU A 229 10.32 -8.10 14.04
CA GLU A 229 10.77 -7.04 13.14
C GLU A 229 11.19 -7.61 11.79
N THR A 230 10.72 -6.99 10.72
CA THR A 230 10.96 -7.37 9.32
C THR A 230 11.55 -6.18 8.55
N GLN A 231 12.25 -6.44 7.44
CA GLN A 231 12.82 -5.37 6.61
C GLN A 231 11.73 -4.61 5.83
N VAL A 232 10.73 -5.34 5.36
CA VAL A 232 9.51 -4.74 4.79
C VAL A 232 8.47 -4.67 5.90
N PRO A 233 7.81 -3.53 6.13
CA PRO A 233 6.81 -3.44 7.19
C PRO A 233 5.70 -4.49 7.05
N ALA A 234 5.34 -5.12 8.15
CA ALA A 234 4.40 -6.25 8.16
C ALA A 234 3.02 -5.90 7.58
N GLN A 235 2.59 -4.64 7.72
CA GLN A 235 1.33 -4.15 7.19
C GLN A 235 1.32 -4.17 5.65
N GLU A 236 2.39 -3.73 5.02
CA GLU A 236 2.56 -3.70 3.57
C GLU A 236 2.63 -5.10 2.98
N ILE A 237 3.37 -6.00 3.65
CA ILE A 237 3.40 -7.41 3.26
C ILE A 237 1.99 -8.02 3.33
N GLU A 238 1.26 -7.74 4.40
CA GLU A 238 -0.11 -8.24 4.58
C GLU A 238 -1.04 -7.73 3.46
N GLN A 239 -0.92 -6.46 3.07
CA GLN A 239 -1.71 -5.90 1.96
C GLN A 239 -1.36 -6.55 0.62
N LEU A 240 -0.08 -6.76 0.32
CA LEU A 240 0.34 -7.49 -0.89
C LEU A 240 -0.19 -8.93 -0.90
N LEU A 241 -0.09 -9.65 0.21
CA LEU A 241 -0.59 -11.02 0.33
C LEU A 241 -2.13 -11.09 0.27
N LYS A 242 -2.83 -10.04 0.74
CA LYS A 242 -4.30 -9.91 0.56
C LYS A 242 -4.65 -9.66 -0.91
N ALA A 243 -3.93 -8.75 -1.57
CA ALA A 243 -4.11 -8.51 -3.00
C ALA A 243 -3.89 -9.81 -3.81
N ALA A 244 -2.86 -10.60 -3.48
CA ALA A 244 -2.57 -11.90 -4.06
C ALA A 244 -3.59 -13.00 -3.67
N LYS A 245 -4.57 -12.71 -2.81
CA LYS A 245 -5.56 -13.64 -2.28
C LYS A 245 -4.91 -14.85 -1.56
N ILE A 246 -3.70 -14.68 -1.04
CA ILE A 246 -3.01 -15.63 -0.17
C ILE A 246 -3.58 -15.54 1.25
N ILE A 247 -3.84 -14.30 1.71
CA ILE A 247 -4.55 -14.00 2.96
C ILE A 247 -5.97 -13.54 2.62
N LEU A 248 -6.96 -14.12 3.28
CA LEU A 248 -8.36 -13.75 3.19
C LEU A 248 -8.86 -13.22 4.55
N LYS A 249 -10.13 -12.76 4.63
CA LYS A 249 -10.73 -12.31 5.91
C LYS A 249 -10.65 -13.35 7.03
N ALA A 250 -10.68 -14.66 6.68
CA ALA A 250 -10.56 -15.78 7.62
C ALA A 250 -9.11 -16.19 7.93
N GLY A 251 -8.10 -15.48 7.38
CA GLY A 251 -6.68 -15.77 7.54
C GLY A 251 -6.03 -16.39 6.30
N PRO A 252 -4.77 -16.87 6.42
CA PRO A 252 -4.01 -17.45 5.33
C PRO A 252 -4.67 -18.70 4.74
N LYS A 253 -4.81 -18.75 3.40
CA LYS A 253 -5.38 -19.91 2.67
C LYS A 253 -4.31 -20.97 2.45
N PRO A 254 -4.40 -22.18 3.09
CA PRO A 254 -3.30 -23.17 3.12
C PRO A 254 -2.75 -23.56 1.74
N GLU A 255 -3.61 -23.78 0.76
CA GLU A 255 -3.19 -24.16 -0.60
C GLU A 255 -2.42 -23.04 -1.30
N LYS A 256 -2.90 -21.79 -1.18
CA LYS A 256 -2.22 -20.64 -1.77
C LYS A 256 -0.88 -20.33 -1.08
N VAL A 257 -0.85 -20.46 0.26
CA VAL A 257 0.39 -20.37 1.03
C VAL A 257 1.38 -21.42 0.57
N LYS A 258 0.95 -22.67 0.40
CA LYS A 258 1.81 -23.76 -0.10
C LYS A 258 2.36 -23.42 -1.48
N THR A 259 1.51 -23.07 -2.44
CA THR A 259 1.94 -22.71 -3.80
C THR A 259 2.95 -21.55 -3.79
N PHE A 260 2.72 -20.51 -3.00
CA PHE A 260 3.62 -19.37 -2.86
C PHE A 260 4.99 -19.76 -2.27
N LEU A 261 4.99 -20.60 -1.22
CA LEU A 261 6.22 -21.01 -0.53
C LEU A 261 7.04 -22.05 -1.31
N GLU A 262 6.41 -22.84 -2.18
CA GLU A 262 7.05 -23.86 -3.02
C GLU A 262 7.50 -23.31 -4.38
N ALA A 263 7.01 -22.14 -4.80
CA ALA A 263 7.43 -21.51 -6.04
C ALA A 263 8.91 -21.07 -5.97
N PRO A 264 9.66 -21.14 -7.08
CA PRO A 264 10.98 -20.51 -7.17
C PRO A 264 10.92 -19.05 -6.72
N ARG A 265 12.00 -18.55 -6.11
CA ARG A 265 12.00 -17.20 -5.52
C ARG A 265 11.73 -16.11 -6.54
N ASP A 266 12.30 -16.21 -7.74
CA ASP A 266 12.07 -15.27 -8.85
C ASP A 266 10.61 -15.30 -9.34
N GLU A 267 10.00 -16.49 -9.44
CA GLU A 267 8.60 -16.63 -9.81
C GLU A 267 7.67 -16.08 -8.72
N ALA A 268 7.98 -16.33 -7.45
CA ALA A 268 7.19 -15.83 -6.33
C ALA A 268 7.27 -14.30 -6.22
N LEU A 269 8.46 -13.71 -6.45
CA LEU A 269 8.62 -12.26 -6.45
C LEU A 269 7.88 -11.62 -7.63
N GLN A 270 7.97 -12.22 -8.82
CA GLN A 270 7.24 -11.78 -10.01
C GLN A 270 5.73 -11.84 -9.79
N MET A 271 5.23 -12.94 -9.19
CA MET A 271 3.81 -13.07 -8.87
C MET A 271 3.32 -11.94 -7.94
N LEU A 272 4.12 -11.54 -6.95
CA LEU A 272 3.77 -10.41 -6.08
C LEU A 272 3.81 -9.08 -6.86
N ALA A 273 4.79 -8.90 -7.75
CA ALA A 273 4.90 -7.71 -8.59
C ALA A 273 3.71 -7.60 -9.57
N ASP A 274 3.34 -8.69 -10.24
CA ASP A 274 2.19 -8.72 -11.16
C ASP A 274 0.87 -8.45 -10.39
N THR A 275 0.72 -9.07 -9.23
CA THR A 275 -0.45 -8.84 -8.37
C THR A 275 -0.53 -7.39 -7.88
N TRP A 276 0.60 -6.82 -7.48
CA TRP A 276 0.66 -5.42 -7.09
C TRP A 276 0.30 -4.52 -8.25
N LEU A 277 0.85 -4.77 -9.44
CA LEU A 277 0.59 -3.98 -10.63
C LEU A 277 -0.91 -3.89 -10.96
N GLU A 278 -1.62 -5.00 -10.85
CA GLU A 278 -3.06 -5.10 -11.15
C GLU A 278 -3.98 -4.75 -9.98
N SER A 279 -3.45 -4.52 -8.77
CA SER A 279 -4.26 -4.37 -7.56
C SER A 279 -4.89 -3.00 -7.44
N ASP A 280 -6.21 -2.96 -7.32
CA ASP A 280 -6.97 -1.77 -6.90
C ASP A 280 -7.02 -1.62 -5.37
N THR A 281 -6.69 -2.69 -4.62
CA THR A 281 -6.80 -2.71 -3.15
C THR A 281 -5.50 -2.34 -2.43
N PHE A 282 -4.35 -2.49 -3.08
CA PHE A 282 -3.09 -2.00 -2.57
C PHE A 282 -2.98 -0.51 -2.89
N ASN A 283 -2.97 0.32 -1.86
CA ASN A 283 -2.99 1.77 -2.01
C ASN A 283 -1.75 2.38 -1.38
N GLU A 284 -0.78 2.74 -2.20
CA GLU A 284 0.51 3.28 -1.80
C GLU A 284 0.37 4.58 -0.99
N LEU A 285 -0.58 5.44 -1.33
CA LEU A 285 -0.82 6.68 -0.61
C LEU A 285 -1.21 6.41 0.85
N HIS A 286 -2.05 5.41 1.09
CA HIS A 286 -2.49 5.03 2.44
C HIS A 286 -1.42 4.29 3.26
N GLN A 287 -0.32 3.88 2.63
CA GLN A 287 0.81 3.24 3.30
C GLN A 287 1.92 4.26 3.68
N LEU A 288 1.79 5.52 3.28
CA LEU A 288 2.80 6.53 3.58
C LEU A 288 2.98 6.71 5.08
N PRO A 289 4.19 6.52 5.61
CA PRO A 289 4.46 6.72 7.02
C PRO A 289 4.25 8.19 7.42
N GLY A 290 3.72 8.40 8.61
CA GLY A 290 3.51 9.74 9.15
C GLY A 290 2.29 10.48 8.61
N LEU A 291 1.47 9.85 7.76
CA LEU A 291 0.19 10.39 7.31
C LEU A 291 -0.99 9.67 7.98
N ALA A 292 -2.05 10.41 8.24
CA ALA A 292 -3.33 9.90 8.70
C ALA A 292 -4.44 10.39 7.75
N PHE A 293 -5.42 9.53 7.49
CA PHE A 293 -6.45 9.74 6.49
C PHE A 293 -7.82 9.78 7.16
N GLU A 294 -8.64 10.78 6.83
CA GLU A 294 -9.98 10.96 7.39
C GLU A 294 -11.01 11.17 6.29
N GLY A 295 -12.27 10.89 6.61
CA GLY A 295 -13.40 11.09 5.70
C GLY A 295 -13.52 10.01 4.63
N GLU A 296 -14.57 10.14 3.84
CA GLU A 296 -14.86 9.24 2.70
C GLU A 296 -14.42 9.92 1.40
N TRP A 297 -13.23 9.61 0.94
CA TRP A 297 -12.71 9.97 -0.37
C TRP A 297 -11.94 8.79 -0.95
N LYS A 298 -11.83 8.75 -2.26
CA LYS A 298 -11.19 7.65 -2.97
C LYS A 298 -10.15 8.21 -3.94
N ASN A 299 -8.98 7.59 -3.97
CA ASN A 299 -8.01 7.74 -5.04
C ASN A 299 -8.03 6.50 -5.94
N GLN A 300 -7.33 6.57 -7.05
CA GLN A 300 -7.21 5.47 -8.02
C GLN A 300 -5.78 4.93 -8.03
N PRO A 301 -5.41 4.05 -7.09
CA PRO A 301 -4.02 3.61 -6.94
C PRO A 301 -3.47 2.91 -8.19
N ALA A 302 -4.27 2.10 -8.89
CA ALA A 302 -3.83 1.44 -10.11
C ALA A 302 -3.50 2.44 -11.23
N VAL A 303 -4.33 3.48 -11.41
CA VAL A 303 -4.08 4.54 -12.41
C VAL A 303 -2.84 5.36 -12.06
N THR A 304 -2.71 5.73 -10.78
CA THR A 304 -1.52 6.43 -10.27
C THR A 304 -0.24 5.62 -10.51
N ARG A 305 -0.31 4.32 -10.27
CA ARG A 305 0.80 3.37 -10.45
C ARG A 305 1.20 3.26 -11.92
N GLU A 306 0.24 3.04 -12.80
CA GLU A 306 0.46 2.99 -14.25
C GLU A 306 1.11 4.28 -14.75
N PHE A 307 0.62 5.43 -14.31
CA PHE A 307 1.19 6.72 -14.68
C PHE A 307 2.65 6.88 -14.22
N LEU A 308 2.96 6.55 -12.96
CA LEU A 308 4.33 6.63 -12.45
C LEU A 308 5.27 5.66 -13.16
N LEU A 309 4.81 4.45 -13.50
CA LEU A 309 5.60 3.49 -14.26
C LEU A 309 5.89 3.99 -15.67
N ASN A 310 4.90 4.58 -16.35
CA ASN A 310 5.10 5.18 -17.68
C ASN A 310 6.14 6.32 -17.66
N LEU A 311 6.21 7.11 -16.58
CA LEU A 311 7.26 8.12 -16.42
C LEU A 311 8.66 7.49 -16.20
N LEU A 312 8.71 6.37 -15.50
CA LEU A 312 9.96 5.64 -15.24
C LEU A 312 10.47 4.91 -16.48
N ASP A 313 9.59 4.44 -17.35
CA ASP A 313 9.96 3.75 -18.61
C ASP A 313 10.79 4.61 -19.56
N ALA A 314 10.67 5.94 -19.47
CA ALA A 314 11.50 6.87 -20.23
C ALA A 314 12.95 6.96 -19.69
N ILE A 315 13.22 6.50 -18.49
CA ILE A 315 14.55 6.57 -17.86
C ILE A 315 15.44 5.45 -18.39
N PRO A 316 16.70 5.76 -18.79
CA PRO A 316 17.59 4.74 -19.32
C PRO A 316 17.92 3.65 -18.31
N VAL A 317 17.57 2.40 -18.63
CA VAL A 317 17.83 1.21 -17.80
C VAL A 317 19.31 1.05 -17.47
N GLY A 318 19.59 0.62 -16.27
CA GLY A 318 20.96 0.38 -15.80
C GLY A 318 21.76 1.65 -15.48
N LYS A 319 21.17 2.83 -15.61
CA LYS A 319 21.81 4.10 -15.23
C LYS A 319 21.26 4.63 -13.90
N TRP A 320 22.19 5.12 -13.09
CA TRP A 320 21.84 5.81 -11.84
C TRP A 320 21.17 7.15 -12.11
N TRP A 321 20.02 7.37 -11.51
CA TRP A 321 19.17 8.55 -11.69
C TRP A 321 18.94 9.29 -10.37
N SER A 322 18.91 10.61 -10.40
CA SER A 322 18.68 11.44 -9.20
C SER A 322 17.22 11.41 -8.81
N LEU A 323 16.93 10.91 -7.60
CA LEU A 323 15.57 10.83 -7.06
C LEU A 323 14.95 12.21 -6.84
N SER A 324 15.71 13.14 -6.27
CA SER A 324 15.24 14.50 -6.01
C SER A 324 14.95 15.28 -7.28
N ALA A 325 15.78 15.11 -8.32
CA ALA A 325 15.56 15.75 -9.61
C ALA A 325 14.33 15.18 -10.32
N PHE A 326 14.11 13.85 -10.26
CA PHE A 326 12.92 13.21 -10.80
C PHE A 326 11.65 13.74 -10.13
N ILE A 327 11.59 13.73 -8.78
CA ILE A 327 10.43 14.23 -8.02
C ILE A 327 10.14 15.70 -8.34
N ARG A 328 11.18 16.54 -8.42
CA ARG A 328 11.03 17.94 -8.78
C ARG A 328 10.41 18.12 -10.16
N ASP A 329 10.86 17.35 -11.15
CA ASP A 329 10.37 17.46 -12.51
C ASP A 329 8.94 16.87 -12.65
N VAL A 330 8.58 15.83 -11.87
CA VAL A 330 7.18 15.37 -11.73
C VAL A 330 6.31 16.50 -11.17
N LYS A 331 6.75 17.18 -10.10
CA LYS A 331 6.05 18.33 -9.53
C LYS A 331 5.84 19.44 -10.53
N ALA A 332 6.84 19.72 -11.37
CA ALA A 332 6.79 20.80 -12.34
C ALA A 332 5.90 20.51 -13.55
N LYS A 333 5.94 19.26 -14.06
CA LYS A 333 5.24 18.89 -15.30
C LYS A 333 3.87 18.21 -15.05
N TYR A 334 3.77 17.41 -14.00
CA TYR A 334 2.60 16.55 -13.71
C TYR A 334 2.18 16.61 -12.23
N PRO A 335 1.95 17.79 -11.65
CA PRO A 335 1.65 17.91 -10.22
C PRO A 335 0.37 17.18 -9.81
N ASP A 336 -0.59 17.05 -10.71
CA ASP A 336 -1.92 16.48 -10.47
C ASP A 336 -2.02 14.98 -10.85
N PHE A 337 -0.88 14.27 -10.96
CA PHE A 337 -0.80 12.91 -11.49
C PHE A 337 -1.70 11.87 -10.78
N GLN A 338 -2.09 12.10 -9.53
CA GLN A 338 -2.97 11.22 -8.77
C GLN A 338 -4.29 11.88 -8.36
N ARG A 339 -4.47 13.17 -8.66
CA ARG A 339 -5.61 13.97 -8.23
C ARG A 339 -6.38 14.49 -9.42
N PRO A 340 -7.68 14.77 -9.26
CA PRO A 340 -8.35 15.65 -10.22
C PRO A 340 -7.62 16.98 -10.29
N ALA A 341 -7.49 17.55 -11.49
CA ALA A 341 -6.68 18.73 -11.74
C ALA A 341 -6.94 19.85 -10.73
N GLY A 342 -5.89 20.24 -10.00
CA GLY A 342 -5.90 21.30 -8.99
C GLY A 342 -6.65 21.02 -7.70
N ASP A 343 -7.14 19.80 -7.48
CA ASP A 343 -7.83 19.46 -6.23
C ASP A 343 -6.86 18.98 -5.15
N TYR A 344 -6.34 19.93 -4.37
CA TYR A 344 -5.48 19.64 -3.21
C TYR A 344 -6.22 19.78 -1.87
N ASP A 345 -7.52 20.03 -1.86
CA ASP A 345 -8.29 20.34 -0.66
C ASP A 345 -9.35 19.29 -0.31
N SER A 346 -9.80 18.46 -1.28
CA SER A 346 -10.87 17.48 -1.05
C SER A 346 -10.42 16.26 -0.26
N TRP A 347 -9.12 15.95 -0.24
CA TRP A 347 -8.57 14.82 0.51
C TRP A 347 -8.18 15.25 1.92
N PHE A 348 -8.83 14.63 2.91
CA PHE A 348 -8.58 14.93 4.32
C PHE A 348 -7.35 14.14 4.82
N ILE A 349 -6.17 14.61 4.45
CA ILE A 349 -4.89 14.04 4.85
C ILE A 349 -4.30 14.89 5.95
N LYS A 350 -3.85 14.25 7.04
CA LYS A 350 -3.20 14.87 8.19
C LYS A 350 -1.78 14.37 8.37
N ARG A 351 -0.92 15.21 8.90
CA ARG A 351 0.34 14.75 9.48
C ARG A 351 0.04 14.05 10.81
N ALA A 352 0.46 12.79 10.96
CA ALA A 352 0.15 11.98 12.15
C ALA A 352 0.78 12.54 13.45
N ALA A 353 1.90 13.27 13.34
CA ALA A 353 2.65 13.77 14.49
C ALA A 353 1.94 14.91 15.24
N ASP A 354 1.26 15.81 14.53
CA ASP A 354 0.65 17.02 15.09
C ASP A 354 -0.82 17.21 14.71
N GLY A 355 -1.34 16.37 13.81
CA GLY A 355 -2.72 16.44 13.33
C GLY A 355 -2.99 17.59 12.36
N GLU A 356 -1.96 18.27 11.84
CA GLU A 356 -2.10 19.34 10.86
C GLU A 356 -2.65 18.78 9.53
N TYR A 357 -3.66 19.44 8.98
CA TYR A 357 -4.18 19.09 7.65
C TYR A 357 -3.25 19.55 6.55
N LEU A 358 -2.83 18.63 5.70
CA LEU A 358 -1.93 18.87 4.56
C LEU A 358 -2.75 19.24 3.32
N ARG A 359 -3.37 20.42 3.34
CA ARG A 359 -4.21 20.94 2.26
C ARG A 359 -3.50 21.99 1.43
N GLY A 360 -3.84 22.04 0.16
CA GLY A 360 -3.26 22.97 -0.79
C GLY A 360 -1.94 22.50 -1.39
N PHE A 361 -1.56 23.10 -2.50
CA PHE A 361 -0.35 22.78 -3.25
C PHE A 361 0.96 22.98 -2.45
N ALA A 362 0.92 23.79 -1.40
CA ALA A 362 2.09 24.00 -0.52
C ALA A 362 2.58 22.70 0.13
N PHE A 363 1.69 21.74 0.35
CA PHE A 363 2.00 20.43 0.95
C PHE A 363 2.27 19.32 -0.06
N TRP A 364 2.38 19.66 -1.36
CA TRP A 364 2.62 18.67 -2.41
C TRP A 364 3.82 17.76 -2.12
N ASP A 365 4.94 18.32 -1.65
CA ASP A 365 6.15 17.54 -1.36
C ASP A 365 5.94 16.53 -0.22
N GLN A 366 5.05 16.86 0.74
CA GLN A 366 4.77 16.00 1.90
C GLN A 366 3.75 14.91 1.60
N VAL A 367 2.96 15.04 0.54
CA VAL A 367 1.92 14.07 0.15
C VAL A 367 2.29 13.42 -1.18
N ASP A 368 2.19 14.16 -2.27
CA ASP A 368 2.38 13.65 -3.64
C ASP A 368 3.86 13.34 -3.93
N GLY A 369 4.76 14.24 -3.51
CA GLY A 369 6.21 14.02 -3.59
C GLY A 369 6.70 12.86 -2.72
N ALA A 370 6.13 12.74 -1.50
CA ALA A 370 6.40 11.60 -0.62
C ALA A 370 5.90 10.29 -1.23
N LEU A 371 4.74 10.30 -1.93
CA LEU A 371 4.25 9.13 -2.64
C LEU A 371 5.21 8.68 -3.75
N VAL A 372 5.71 9.60 -4.59
CA VAL A 372 6.68 9.26 -5.64
C VAL A 372 7.96 8.67 -5.02
N ARG A 373 8.45 9.27 -3.93
CA ARG A 373 9.60 8.74 -3.19
C ARG A 373 9.33 7.34 -2.70
N TYR A 374 8.25 7.14 -1.95
CA TYR A 374 7.85 5.83 -1.38
C TYR A 374 7.66 4.77 -2.47
N PHE A 375 7.04 5.13 -3.58
CA PHE A 375 6.84 4.25 -4.72
C PHE A 375 8.18 3.68 -5.22
N ILE A 376 9.20 4.53 -5.39
CA ILE A 376 10.50 4.11 -5.90
C ILE A 376 11.36 3.45 -4.81
N THR A 377 11.50 4.09 -3.63
CA THR A 377 12.47 3.66 -2.62
C THR A 377 11.97 2.53 -1.73
N SER A 378 10.66 2.27 -1.73
CA SER A 378 10.03 1.21 -0.96
C SER A 378 9.44 0.15 -1.89
N VAL A 379 8.33 0.44 -2.55
CA VAL A 379 7.57 -0.59 -3.29
C VAL A 379 8.37 -1.23 -4.43
N LEU A 380 8.95 -0.42 -5.33
CA LEU A 380 9.75 -0.96 -6.44
C LEU A 380 11.03 -1.64 -5.96
N PHE A 381 11.64 -1.15 -4.87
CA PHE A 381 12.81 -1.77 -4.27
C PHE A 381 12.49 -3.13 -3.63
N TRP A 382 11.39 -3.23 -2.86
CA TRP A 382 10.96 -4.50 -2.28
C TRP A 382 10.58 -5.55 -3.33
N LEU A 383 10.02 -5.09 -4.45
CA LEU A 383 9.69 -5.95 -5.59
C LEU A 383 10.90 -6.25 -6.49
N GLY A 384 12.10 -5.77 -6.13
CA GLY A 384 13.33 -6.03 -6.87
C GLY A 384 13.38 -5.37 -8.26
N GLN A 385 12.64 -4.28 -8.49
CA GLN A 385 12.59 -3.58 -9.78
C GLN A 385 13.65 -2.49 -9.91
N VAL A 386 14.18 -2.01 -8.79
CA VAL A 386 15.18 -0.95 -8.73
C VAL A 386 16.29 -1.28 -7.74
N GLU A 387 17.48 -0.77 -8.00
CA GLU A 387 18.53 -0.60 -7.00
C GLU A 387 18.50 0.83 -6.46
N LEU A 388 18.89 1.02 -5.22
CA LEU A 388 18.94 2.32 -4.57
C LEU A 388 20.38 2.72 -4.26
N ALA A 389 20.64 4.00 -4.04
CA ALA A 389 21.91 4.46 -3.51
C ALA A 389 21.71 5.70 -2.64
N SER A 390 22.59 5.85 -1.65
CA SER A 390 22.63 6.96 -0.71
C SER A 390 23.99 7.67 -0.73
N PRO A 391 24.07 8.92 -0.23
CA PRO A 391 25.33 9.65 -0.13
C PRO A 391 26.25 9.09 0.96
N GLU A 392 25.69 8.51 2.01
CA GLU A 392 26.39 7.92 3.16
C GLU A 392 25.75 6.58 3.51
N GLU A 393 26.51 5.69 4.18
CA GLU A 393 25.99 4.41 4.64
C GLU A 393 24.87 4.62 5.66
N GLY A 394 23.72 3.96 5.45
CA GLY A 394 22.53 4.10 6.30
C GLY A 394 21.73 5.40 6.13
N ALA A 395 22.15 6.31 5.24
CA ALA A 395 21.36 7.51 4.91
C ALA A 395 20.20 7.17 3.96
N GLU A 396 19.21 8.07 3.91
CA GLU A 396 18.10 7.94 2.97
C GLU A 396 18.57 7.89 1.51
N PRO A 397 17.93 7.06 0.66
CA PRO A 397 18.26 6.98 -0.76
C PRO A 397 18.06 8.32 -1.49
N THR A 398 19.06 8.70 -2.26
CA THR A 398 19.07 9.92 -3.11
C THR A 398 19.15 9.60 -4.60
N ALA A 399 19.47 8.35 -4.94
CA ALA A 399 19.49 7.88 -6.31
C ALA A 399 18.85 6.49 -6.44
N PHE A 400 18.37 6.19 -7.64
CA PHE A 400 17.82 4.89 -7.99
C PHE A 400 18.31 4.47 -9.38
N LYS A 401 18.24 3.17 -9.66
CA LYS A 401 18.61 2.58 -10.95
C LYS A 401 17.59 1.51 -11.32
N ILE A 402 16.91 1.69 -12.45
CA ILE A 402 15.98 0.70 -12.98
C ILE A 402 16.77 -0.49 -13.52
N ILE A 403 16.33 -1.71 -13.18
CA ILE A 403 16.96 -2.95 -13.63
C ILE A 403 15.99 -3.73 -14.51
N ASN A 404 16.45 -4.14 -15.69
CA ASN A 404 15.68 -5.01 -16.59
C ASN A 404 15.94 -6.49 -16.36
N GLU A 405 17.07 -6.81 -15.75
CA GLU A 405 17.35 -8.18 -15.39
C GLU A 405 16.60 -8.50 -14.10
N LYS A 406 15.83 -9.58 -14.12
CA LYS A 406 15.27 -10.13 -12.89
C LYS A 406 16.39 -10.23 -11.86
N VAL A 407 16.11 -9.81 -10.63
CA VAL A 407 17.05 -9.99 -9.53
C VAL A 407 17.62 -11.40 -9.63
N LYS A 408 18.94 -11.52 -9.73
CA LYS A 408 19.61 -12.83 -9.73
C LYS A 408 19.43 -13.46 -8.37
N VAL A 409 18.26 -14.07 -8.18
CA VAL A 409 17.91 -14.73 -6.94
C VAL A 409 18.73 -16.00 -6.85
N LYS A 410 19.48 -16.14 -5.76
CA LYS A 410 20.18 -17.40 -5.47
C LYS A 410 19.14 -18.49 -5.20
N GLY A 411 19.40 -19.70 -5.68
CA GLY A 411 18.52 -20.85 -5.43
C GLY A 411 18.36 -21.13 -3.93
N GLU A 412 17.26 -21.76 -3.57
CA GLU A 412 16.96 -22.20 -2.20
C GLU A 412 17.64 -23.56 -1.93
N ASP A 413 18.98 -23.56 -1.77
CA ASP A 413 19.81 -24.75 -1.52
C ASP A 413 20.42 -24.80 -0.11
N GLY A 414 20.11 -23.82 0.72
CA GLY A 414 20.58 -23.70 2.10
C GLY A 414 20.10 -24.88 2.94
N LYS A 415 21.04 -25.50 3.69
CA LYS A 415 20.76 -26.64 4.56
C LYS A 415 20.63 -26.19 6.01
N LEU A 416 19.67 -26.76 6.71
CA LEU A 416 19.44 -26.54 8.13
C LEU A 416 20.61 -27.08 8.96
N VAL A 417 20.83 -26.49 10.13
CA VAL A 417 21.74 -27.04 11.15
C VAL A 417 20.94 -27.34 12.40
N ALA A 418 20.79 -28.64 12.71
CA ALA A 418 20.13 -29.07 13.95
C ALA A 418 21.18 -29.43 15.00
N ARG A 419 21.03 -28.89 16.22
CA ARG A 419 21.95 -29.13 17.35
C ARG A 419 21.31 -30.06 18.37
N SER A 420 22.15 -30.73 19.16
CA SER A 420 21.72 -31.68 20.21
C SER A 420 20.88 -31.05 21.31
N ASN A 421 21.00 -29.75 21.53
CA ASN A 421 20.25 -28.97 22.53
C ASN A 421 18.85 -28.51 22.02
N GLY A 422 18.42 -28.92 20.82
CA GLY A 422 17.15 -28.55 20.24
C GLY A 422 17.16 -27.24 19.44
N GLN A 423 18.30 -26.56 19.33
CA GLN A 423 18.43 -25.40 18.45
C GLN A 423 18.49 -25.83 16.97
N ILE A 424 17.77 -25.08 16.15
CA ILE A 424 17.77 -25.24 14.68
C ILE A 424 18.12 -23.88 14.07
N ALA A 425 19.21 -23.85 13.31
CA ALA A 425 19.58 -22.71 12.49
C ALA A 425 19.16 -22.96 11.04
N VAL A 426 18.46 -21.99 10.48
CA VAL A 426 17.89 -22.04 9.12
C VAL A 426 18.48 -20.89 8.31
N PRO A 427 19.39 -21.15 7.37
CA PRO A 427 19.90 -20.11 6.50
C PRO A 427 18.76 -19.42 5.71
N ARG A 428 18.91 -18.14 5.39
CA ARG A 428 17.91 -17.38 4.62
C ARG A 428 17.51 -18.07 3.32
N LEU A 429 18.50 -18.64 2.62
CA LEU A 429 18.30 -19.35 1.36
C LEU A 429 17.94 -20.83 1.53
N ALA A 430 17.53 -21.28 2.72
CA ALA A 430 16.84 -22.55 2.84
C ALA A 430 15.45 -22.48 2.17
N PRO A 431 14.90 -23.61 1.68
CA PRO A 431 13.55 -23.60 1.08
C PRO A 431 12.52 -22.96 2.01
N ARG A 432 11.81 -21.94 1.54
CA ARG A 432 10.85 -21.17 2.34
C ARG A 432 9.76 -22.04 2.93
N ALA A 433 9.29 -23.03 2.17
CA ALA A 433 8.32 -24.00 2.65
C ALA A 433 8.85 -24.81 3.85
N VAL A 434 10.15 -25.15 3.86
CA VAL A 434 10.80 -25.85 4.97
C VAL A 434 10.92 -24.95 6.19
N ARG A 435 11.39 -23.70 6.01
CA ARG A 435 11.46 -22.72 7.09
C ARG A 435 10.10 -22.47 7.73
N TYR A 436 9.05 -22.31 6.92
CA TYR A 436 7.69 -22.16 7.38
C TYR A 436 7.22 -23.35 8.24
N GLN A 437 7.57 -24.58 7.85
CA GLN A 437 7.20 -25.78 8.63
C GLN A 437 8.02 -25.85 9.94
N ILE A 438 9.33 -25.62 9.90
CA ILE A 438 10.19 -25.59 11.11
C ILE A 438 9.67 -24.56 12.12
N ALA A 439 9.34 -23.36 11.65
CA ALA A 439 8.78 -22.29 12.50
C ALA A 439 7.53 -22.71 13.29
N ARG A 440 6.76 -23.67 12.77
CA ARG A 440 5.54 -24.19 13.42
C ARG A 440 5.81 -25.24 14.51
N PHE A 441 7.00 -25.84 14.52
CA PHE A 441 7.40 -26.80 15.54
C PHE A 441 8.23 -26.19 16.69
N CYS A 442 8.67 -24.96 16.52
CA CYS A 442 9.68 -24.37 17.36
C CYS A 442 9.22 -23.05 17.97
N GLU A 443 9.83 -22.65 19.04
CA GLU A 443 9.87 -21.25 19.49
C GLU A 443 10.90 -20.50 18.67
N TRP A 444 10.61 -19.21 18.44
CA TRP A 444 11.47 -18.36 17.61
C TRP A 444 12.48 -17.65 18.52
N ASP A 445 13.73 -17.69 18.12
CA ASP A 445 14.84 -17.03 18.80
C ASP A 445 15.33 -15.84 17.97
N ALA A 446 16.22 -15.02 18.51
CA ALA A 446 16.77 -13.87 17.81
C ALA A 446 17.43 -14.30 16.50
N SER A 447 16.96 -13.74 15.38
CA SER A 447 17.48 -14.02 14.04
C SER A 447 18.62 -13.07 13.69
N GLY A 448 19.61 -13.54 12.90
CA GLY A 448 20.61 -12.70 12.26
C GLY A 448 20.15 -12.29 10.84
N GLU A 449 20.95 -11.51 10.12
CA GLU A 449 20.63 -11.03 8.77
C GLU A 449 20.39 -12.18 7.77
N ASP A 450 21.22 -13.23 7.81
CA ASP A 450 21.16 -14.35 6.88
C ASP A 450 20.77 -15.69 7.52
N GLU A 451 20.33 -15.69 8.78
CA GLU A 451 20.02 -16.91 9.52
C GLU A 451 18.86 -16.71 10.48
N TYR A 452 17.87 -17.59 10.42
CA TYR A 452 16.77 -17.69 11.36
C TYR A 452 17.06 -18.75 12.40
N ARG A 453 16.83 -18.44 13.67
CA ARG A 453 17.06 -19.34 14.79
C ARG A 453 15.77 -19.78 15.45
N TYR A 454 15.69 -21.05 15.70
CA TYR A 454 14.53 -21.70 16.28
C TYR A 454 14.98 -22.64 17.40
N VAL A 455 14.12 -22.83 18.41
CA VAL A 455 14.38 -23.75 19.52
C VAL A 455 13.19 -24.69 19.68
N ILE A 456 13.45 -25.97 19.65
CA ILE A 456 12.45 -27.00 19.96
C ILE A 456 12.26 -27.05 21.46
N THR A 457 11.03 -26.77 21.94
CA THR A 457 10.64 -26.85 23.34
C THR A 457 9.45 -27.77 23.51
N PRO A 458 9.21 -28.32 24.71
CA PRO A 458 7.98 -29.05 25.00
C PRO A 458 6.72 -28.25 24.72
N SER A 459 6.75 -26.93 24.98
CA SER A 459 5.65 -26.02 24.70
C SER A 459 5.36 -25.88 23.21
N SER A 460 6.42 -25.68 22.39
CA SER A 460 6.27 -25.56 20.95
C SER A 460 5.78 -26.86 20.30
N LEU A 461 6.27 -28.00 20.75
CA LEU A 461 5.82 -29.32 20.28
C LEU A 461 4.35 -29.58 20.64
N LYS A 462 3.91 -29.16 21.84
CA LYS A 462 2.49 -29.26 22.23
C LYS A 462 1.61 -28.41 21.30
N LYS A 463 1.98 -27.13 21.06
CA LYS A 463 1.27 -26.26 20.12
C LYS A 463 1.24 -26.80 18.69
N ALA A 464 2.34 -27.43 18.26
CA ALA A 464 2.39 -28.10 16.96
C ALA A 464 1.42 -29.30 16.90
N GLY A 465 1.34 -30.10 17.95
CA GLY A 465 0.39 -31.20 18.11
C GLY A 465 -1.07 -30.74 18.04
N GLU A 466 -1.41 -29.61 18.65
CA GLU A 466 -2.74 -28.97 18.57
C GLU A 466 -3.11 -28.58 17.13
N GLN A 467 -2.12 -28.31 16.27
CA GLN A 467 -2.30 -28.07 14.83
C GLN A 467 -2.29 -29.35 13.98
N GLY A 468 -2.27 -30.54 14.59
CA GLY A 468 -2.21 -31.82 13.90
C GLY A 468 -0.82 -32.23 13.40
N LEU A 469 0.25 -31.53 13.83
CA LEU A 469 1.63 -31.85 13.46
C LEU A 469 2.19 -32.90 14.43
N LYS A 470 2.91 -33.89 13.90
CA LYS A 470 3.54 -34.97 14.68
C LYS A 470 5.06 -34.79 14.67
N VAL A 471 5.72 -35.30 15.71
CA VAL A 471 7.20 -35.33 15.81
C VAL A 471 7.83 -36.02 14.59
N GLU A 472 7.18 -37.04 14.04
CA GLU A 472 7.64 -37.73 12.85
C GLU A 472 7.77 -36.78 11.64
N HIS A 473 6.84 -35.82 11.47
CA HIS A 473 6.94 -34.83 10.40
C HIS A 473 8.17 -33.94 10.57
N LEU A 474 8.48 -33.52 11.80
CA LEU A 474 9.70 -32.75 12.09
C LEU A 474 10.96 -33.56 11.79
N LEU A 475 11.01 -34.83 12.21
CA LEU A 475 12.14 -35.71 11.94
C LEU A 475 12.34 -35.93 10.45
N MET A 476 11.28 -36.11 9.66
CA MET A 476 11.37 -36.23 8.20
C MET A 476 11.92 -34.96 7.55
N LEU A 477 11.48 -33.77 8.00
CA LEU A 477 12.01 -32.50 7.50
C LEU A 477 13.51 -32.35 7.80
N LEU A 478 13.90 -32.62 9.06
CA LEU A 478 15.30 -32.53 9.46
C LEU A 478 16.16 -33.59 8.74
N ALA A 479 15.69 -34.81 8.56
CA ALA A 479 16.40 -35.85 7.83
C ALA A 479 16.68 -35.47 6.37
N LYS A 480 15.74 -34.78 5.74
CA LYS A 480 15.85 -34.38 4.33
C LYS A 480 16.72 -33.11 4.14
N TYR A 481 16.62 -32.15 5.05
CA TYR A 481 17.17 -30.80 4.83
C TYR A 481 18.30 -30.43 5.78
N ALA A 482 18.59 -31.20 6.85
CA ALA A 482 19.67 -30.87 7.77
C ALA A 482 21.04 -31.26 7.20
N SER A 483 22.01 -30.36 7.35
CA SER A 483 23.41 -30.62 7.08
C SER A 483 23.99 -31.54 8.16
N GLY A 484 24.66 -32.62 7.79
CA GLY A 484 25.30 -33.56 8.73
C GLY A 484 24.32 -34.49 9.47
N GLY A 485 23.03 -34.48 9.10
CA GLY A 485 22.01 -35.32 9.69
C GLY A 485 21.46 -34.81 11.01
N ILE A 486 20.60 -35.61 11.66
CA ILE A 486 19.99 -35.25 12.95
C ILE A 486 20.82 -35.83 14.09
N PRO A 487 21.20 -35.04 15.12
CA PRO A 487 21.87 -35.58 16.29
C PRO A 487 21.07 -36.72 16.95
N PRO A 488 21.67 -37.91 17.18
CA PRO A 488 20.94 -39.05 17.74
C PRO A 488 20.27 -38.76 19.09
N VAL A 489 20.90 -37.88 19.88
CA VAL A 489 20.35 -37.45 21.18
C VAL A 489 19.05 -36.67 20.98
N LEU A 490 18.96 -35.81 19.97
CA LEU A 490 17.76 -35.05 19.64
C LEU A 490 16.64 -35.98 19.17
N VAL A 491 16.95 -36.96 18.31
CA VAL A 491 15.96 -37.98 17.87
C VAL A 491 15.38 -38.73 19.06
N LYS A 492 16.27 -39.17 19.99
CA LYS A 492 15.84 -39.86 21.22
C LYS A 492 14.97 -38.97 22.10
N ALA A 493 15.34 -37.72 22.28
CA ALA A 493 14.59 -36.76 23.09
C ALA A 493 13.20 -36.49 22.51
N LEU A 494 13.09 -36.29 21.20
CA LEU A 494 11.82 -36.06 20.51
C LEU A 494 10.87 -37.26 20.58
N LYS A 495 11.39 -38.46 20.32
CA LYS A 495 10.59 -39.69 20.44
C LYS A 495 10.14 -39.96 21.88
N ARG A 496 11.01 -39.68 22.85
CA ARG A 496 10.67 -39.83 24.28
C ARG A 496 9.62 -38.82 24.69
N TRP A 497 9.71 -37.59 24.24
CA TRP A 497 8.71 -36.57 24.51
C TRP A 497 7.35 -36.93 23.91
N GLU A 498 7.31 -37.53 22.69
CA GLU A 498 6.06 -37.94 22.03
C GLU A 498 5.29 -38.99 22.85
N VAL A 499 6.02 -39.88 23.55
CA VAL A 499 5.43 -40.93 24.38
C VAL A 499 5.09 -40.45 25.78
N ASN A 500 6.00 -39.75 26.43
CA ASN A 500 5.92 -39.45 27.86
C ASN A 500 5.49 -37.98 28.16
N GLY A 501 5.48 -37.11 27.13
CA GLY A 501 5.30 -35.65 27.33
C GLY A 501 6.48 -35.01 28.03
N THR A 502 6.21 -33.93 28.77
CA THR A 502 7.24 -33.14 29.49
C THR A 502 7.61 -33.82 30.80
N GLU A 503 8.76 -34.48 30.83
CA GLU A 503 9.25 -35.21 32.02
C GLU A 503 10.10 -34.36 32.98
N ALA A 504 10.63 -33.21 32.52
CA ALA A 504 11.42 -32.32 33.35
C ALA A 504 11.05 -30.86 33.11
N ARG A 505 11.01 -30.08 34.17
CA ARG A 505 10.77 -28.62 34.14
C ARG A 505 11.82 -27.91 34.97
N VAL A 506 12.38 -26.85 34.40
CA VAL A 506 13.22 -25.91 35.15
C VAL A 506 12.38 -24.68 35.40
N GLN A 507 12.27 -24.29 36.70
CA GLN A 507 11.49 -23.13 37.14
C GLN A 507 12.36 -22.24 38.01
N SER A 508 12.31 -20.94 37.78
CA SER A 508 12.85 -19.95 38.71
C SER A 508 11.76 -19.66 39.74
N GLN A 509 12.07 -19.86 41.01
CA GLN A 509 11.14 -19.62 42.14
C GLN A 509 11.80 -18.78 43.19
N VAL A 510 11.03 -17.89 43.80
CA VAL A 510 11.47 -17.13 44.99
C VAL A 510 11.33 -18.03 46.20
N VAL A 511 12.43 -18.19 46.90
CA VAL A 511 12.52 -19.11 48.04
C VAL A 511 12.82 -18.33 49.33
N LEU A 512 12.01 -18.54 50.37
CA LEU A 512 12.33 -18.09 51.69
C LEU A 512 13.21 -19.15 52.39
N ARG A 513 14.37 -18.73 52.89
CA ARG A 513 15.23 -19.53 53.71
C ARG A 513 15.28 -18.91 55.12
N VAL A 514 14.95 -19.67 56.12
CA VAL A 514 15.00 -19.27 57.55
C VAL A 514 16.14 -19.97 58.25
N SER A 515 16.64 -19.36 59.33
CA SER A 515 17.79 -19.89 60.10
C SER A 515 17.46 -21.12 60.94
N LYS A 516 16.19 -21.30 61.32
CA LYS A 516 15.73 -22.41 62.16
C LYS A 516 14.38 -22.95 61.69
N PRO A 517 14.12 -24.28 61.82
CA PRO A 517 12.84 -24.87 61.41
C PRO A 517 11.63 -24.31 62.15
N GLU A 518 11.78 -23.94 63.44
CA GLU A 518 10.72 -23.40 64.23
C GLU A 518 10.11 -22.12 63.66
N ILE A 519 10.93 -21.27 63.03
CA ILE A 519 10.48 -20.04 62.37
C ILE A 519 9.55 -20.37 61.21
N LEU A 520 9.88 -21.38 60.41
CA LEU A 520 9.02 -21.81 59.32
C LEU A 520 7.69 -22.38 59.82
N GLU A 521 7.71 -23.12 60.94
CA GLU A 521 6.50 -23.61 61.56
C GLU A 521 5.62 -22.48 62.13
N GLU A 522 6.20 -21.44 62.75
CA GLU A 522 5.46 -20.26 63.19
C GLU A 522 4.80 -19.52 62.01
N MET A 523 5.53 -19.33 60.95
CA MET A 523 4.97 -18.72 59.73
C MET A 523 3.81 -19.53 59.17
N ARG A 524 3.90 -20.85 59.19
CA ARG A 524 2.83 -21.74 58.73
C ARG A 524 1.58 -21.70 59.62
N ARG A 525 1.73 -21.41 60.92
CA ARG A 525 0.61 -21.22 61.84
C ARG A 525 0.02 -19.82 61.76
N SER A 526 0.73 -18.87 61.13
CA SER A 526 0.30 -17.49 60.94
C SER A 526 -0.57 -17.30 59.68
N LYS A 527 -1.06 -16.08 59.49
CA LYS A 527 -1.77 -15.66 58.27
C LYS A 527 -0.89 -15.74 57.00
N ALA A 528 0.43 -15.88 57.16
CA ALA A 528 1.39 -16.01 56.07
C ALA A 528 1.28 -17.34 55.34
N THR A 529 0.71 -18.40 55.92
CA THR A 529 0.52 -19.73 55.28
C THR A 529 -0.05 -19.66 53.88
N ARG A 530 -0.99 -18.75 53.62
CA ARG A 530 -1.61 -18.57 52.29
C ARG A 530 -0.65 -18.10 51.20
N PHE A 531 0.49 -17.50 51.59
CA PHE A 531 1.51 -16.96 50.69
C PHE A 531 2.68 -17.92 50.47
N LEU A 532 2.73 -19.00 51.27
CA LEU A 532 3.74 -20.03 51.14
C LEU A 532 3.28 -21.10 50.15
N GLY A 533 4.23 -21.61 49.39
CA GLY A 533 4.06 -22.71 48.41
C GLY A 533 4.62 -24.02 48.90
N GLU A 534 5.35 -24.72 48.05
CA GLU A 534 5.98 -26.01 48.33
C GLU A 534 7.12 -25.88 49.35
N ILE A 535 7.20 -26.84 50.25
CA ILE A 535 8.28 -26.92 51.23
C ILE A 535 9.44 -27.67 50.59
N LEU A 536 10.57 -27.03 50.44
CA LEU A 536 11.76 -27.61 49.87
C LEU A 536 12.70 -28.24 50.93
N GLY A 537 12.46 -27.97 52.18
CA GLY A 537 13.27 -28.48 53.28
C GLY A 537 12.81 -27.95 54.65
N PRO A 538 13.45 -28.36 55.73
CA PRO A 538 13.04 -27.96 57.09
C PRO A 538 13.13 -26.45 57.34
N THR A 539 13.99 -25.76 56.61
CA THR A 539 14.20 -24.29 56.72
C THR A 539 13.90 -23.54 55.45
N THR A 540 13.30 -24.18 54.43
CA THR A 540 13.19 -23.62 53.07
C THR A 540 11.81 -23.85 52.52
N VAL A 541 11.15 -22.78 52.05
CA VAL A 541 9.82 -22.83 51.44
C VAL A 541 9.74 -21.89 50.23
N VAL A 542 9.01 -22.29 49.23
CA VAL A 542 8.72 -21.46 48.05
C VAL A 542 7.72 -20.37 48.42
N ILE A 543 7.95 -19.15 47.96
CA ILE A 543 6.99 -18.05 48.05
C ILE A 543 6.13 -18.06 46.78
N LYS A 544 4.82 -17.93 46.93
CA LYS A 544 3.92 -17.80 45.77
C LYS A 544 4.19 -16.50 45.00
N ASP A 545 4.01 -16.53 43.72
CA ASP A 545 4.26 -15.38 42.82
C ASP A 545 3.55 -14.11 43.32
N GLY A 546 4.30 -13.01 43.39
CA GLY A 546 3.82 -11.70 43.83
C GLY A 546 3.51 -11.60 45.34
N ALA A 547 3.87 -12.62 46.13
CA ALA A 547 3.61 -12.60 47.58
C ALA A 547 4.83 -12.22 48.45
N GLN A 548 5.96 -11.88 47.82
CA GLN A 548 7.24 -11.61 48.48
C GLN A 548 7.13 -10.52 49.58
N SER A 549 6.60 -9.34 49.23
CA SER A 549 6.39 -8.24 50.16
C SER A 549 5.48 -8.63 51.35
N LYS A 550 4.48 -9.51 51.14
CA LYS A 550 3.55 -9.97 52.16
C LYS A 550 4.21 -10.97 53.11
N VAL A 551 5.13 -11.78 52.62
CA VAL A 551 5.94 -12.70 53.42
C VAL A 551 6.93 -11.92 54.28
N LEU A 552 7.59 -10.90 53.72
CA LEU A 552 8.49 -10.00 54.46
C LEU A 552 7.75 -9.27 55.60
N ALA A 553 6.54 -8.74 55.33
CA ALA A 553 5.71 -8.11 56.33
C ALA A 553 5.31 -9.09 57.46
N ALA A 554 4.97 -10.33 57.10
CA ALA A 554 4.62 -11.35 58.10
C ALA A 554 5.83 -11.77 58.96
N LEU A 555 7.04 -11.80 58.41
CA LEU A 555 8.27 -12.01 59.20
C LEU A 555 8.51 -10.87 60.18
N ALA A 556 8.29 -9.62 59.77
CA ALA A 556 8.40 -8.46 60.63
C ALA A 556 7.37 -8.49 61.76
N GLU A 557 6.12 -8.96 61.54
CA GLU A 557 5.11 -9.17 62.58
C GLU A 557 5.54 -10.25 63.60
N LEU A 558 6.34 -11.23 63.20
CA LEU A 558 6.94 -12.24 64.06
C LEU A 558 8.23 -11.75 64.75
N GLY A 559 8.62 -10.49 64.55
CA GLY A 559 9.83 -9.90 65.11
C GLY A 559 11.12 -10.29 64.38
N LEU A 560 11.04 -10.76 63.19
CA LEU A 560 12.18 -11.19 62.36
C LEU A 560 12.47 -10.19 61.28
N LEU A 561 13.75 -9.79 61.11
CA LEU A 561 14.22 -9.02 59.98
C LEU A 561 14.72 -9.98 58.90
N ALA A 562 14.30 -9.75 57.67
CA ALA A 562 14.73 -10.52 56.53
C ALA A 562 15.44 -9.61 55.50
N GLU A 563 16.47 -10.12 54.90
CA GLU A 563 17.15 -9.51 53.75
C GLU A 563 16.58 -10.08 52.46
N GLU A 564 16.44 -9.21 51.46
CA GLU A 564 16.04 -9.58 50.14
C GLU A 564 17.31 -9.68 49.27
N GLU A 565 17.76 -10.90 48.99
CA GLU A 565 18.81 -11.11 48.00
C GLU A 565 18.24 -10.91 46.61
N THR A 566 18.43 -9.74 46.03
CA THR A 566 18.21 -9.53 44.61
C THR A 566 19.32 -10.24 43.84
N SER A 567 19.01 -11.35 43.17
CA SER A 567 19.91 -11.89 42.13
C SER A 567 19.99 -10.85 41.02
N GLU A 568 21.12 -10.14 40.93
CA GLU A 568 21.50 -9.45 39.70
C GLU A 568 21.61 -10.51 38.60
N VAL A 569 20.69 -10.44 37.61
CA VAL A 569 20.78 -11.20 36.36
C VAL A 569 21.33 -10.29 35.26
#